data_ccdf03d52c8211599b741860a59d59c4
#
_entry.id   ccdf03d52c8211599b741860a59d59c4
#
_cell.length_a   1.000
_cell.length_b   1.000
_cell.length_c   1.000
_cell.angle_alpha   90.00
_cell.angle_beta   90.00
_cell.angle_gamma   90.00
#
_symmetry.space_group_name_H-M   'P 1'
#
loop_
_entity.id
_entity.type
_entity.pdbx_description
1 polymer ?
#
loop_
_entity_poly.entity_id
_entity_poly.type
_entity_poly.pdbx_seq_one_letter_code
_entity_poly.pdbx_strand_id
1 'polypeptide(L)'
;MSVCELRHATTEDTDSVYALICELLKNELDYQAFRDGFAANLLDPNVHYRLALRNGEVVGMISLHMQFHLHHANWIGEIQELVVLPQMRGQKVGSQLLAWAEEEARQAGAELTELSTNIKRRDAHRFYLCEGYKQSHFRFTKAL
;
A
#
# COMPACT_ATOMS: atom_id res chain seq x y z
N MET A 1 16.19 17.43 7.04
CA MET A 1 15.39 16.42 6.32
C MET A 1 14.08 16.21 7.06
N SER A 2 12.96 16.45 6.39
CA SER A 2 11.68 16.30 7.04
C SER A 2 11.17 14.87 6.89
N VAL A 3 10.68 14.31 7.99
CA VAL A 3 10.05 13.00 8.05
C VAL A 3 8.55 13.22 8.06
N CYS A 4 7.81 12.45 7.28
CA CYS A 4 6.37 12.55 7.29
C CYS A 4 5.80 11.94 8.56
N GLU A 5 4.70 12.51 9.05
CA GLU A 5 3.92 11.88 10.08
C GLU A 5 3.14 10.72 9.45
N LEU A 6 3.09 9.58 10.15
CA LEU A 6 2.28 8.44 9.73
C LEU A 6 1.12 8.24 10.69
N ARG A 7 -0.08 8.01 10.16
CA ARG A 7 -1.25 7.69 10.98
C ARG A 7 -2.20 6.76 10.25
N HIS A 8 -3.10 6.13 10.99
CA HIS A 8 -4.15 5.31 10.42
C HIS A 8 -5.12 6.17 9.60
N ALA A 9 -5.63 5.60 8.50
CA ALA A 9 -6.69 6.22 7.74
C ALA A 9 -8.04 6.04 8.45
N THR A 10 -8.93 7.00 8.25
CA THR A 10 -10.32 6.92 8.69
C THR A 10 -11.25 7.22 7.51
N THR A 11 -12.56 7.09 7.72
CA THR A 11 -13.53 7.43 6.66
C THR A 11 -13.47 8.90 6.24
N GLU A 12 -12.96 9.78 7.11
CA GLU A 12 -12.76 11.19 6.76
C GLU A 12 -11.66 11.38 5.71
N ASP A 13 -10.82 10.39 5.51
CA ASP A 13 -9.73 10.44 4.53
C ASP A 13 -10.13 9.91 3.17
N THR A 14 -11.39 9.52 2.96
CA THR A 14 -11.83 8.85 1.73
C THR A 14 -11.42 9.61 0.47
N ASP A 15 -11.64 10.91 0.43
CA ASP A 15 -11.34 11.69 -0.78
C ASP A 15 -9.84 11.79 -1.03
N SER A 16 -9.03 11.95 0.02
CA SER A 16 -7.57 11.97 -0.11
C SER A 16 -7.04 10.62 -0.60
N VAL A 17 -7.56 9.53 -0.05
CA VAL A 17 -7.16 8.19 -0.47
C VAL A 17 -7.60 7.91 -1.90
N TYR A 18 -8.82 8.31 -2.27
CA TYR A 18 -9.31 8.18 -3.64
C TYR A 18 -8.38 8.89 -4.63
N ALA A 19 -7.98 10.13 -4.31
CA ALA A 19 -7.08 10.89 -5.17
C ALA A 19 -5.73 10.19 -5.33
N LEU A 20 -5.18 9.62 -4.24
CA LEU A 20 -3.91 8.87 -4.31
C LEU A 20 -4.04 7.62 -5.17
N ILE A 21 -5.14 6.89 -5.06
CA ILE A 21 -5.34 5.69 -5.87
C ILE A 21 -5.51 6.05 -7.34
N CYS A 22 -6.22 7.12 -7.65
CA CYS A 22 -6.34 7.59 -9.03
C CYS A 22 -4.97 8.00 -9.59
N GLU A 23 -4.12 8.63 -8.78
CA GLU A 23 -2.74 8.93 -9.17
C GLU A 23 -1.93 7.67 -9.46
N LEU A 24 -2.09 6.65 -8.61
CA LEU A 24 -1.40 5.37 -8.80
C LEU A 24 -1.81 4.69 -10.11
N LEU A 25 -3.10 4.69 -10.41
CA LEU A 25 -3.65 4.02 -11.59
C LEU A 25 -3.59 4.87 -12.86
N LYS A 26 -3.39 6.18 -12.72
CA LYS A 26 -3.52 7.16 -13.81
C LYS A 26 -4.89 7.09 -14.45
N ASN A 27 -5.91 6.85 -13.65
CA ASN A 27 -7.30 6.66 -14.09
C ASN A 27 -8.24 6.92 -12.92
N GLU A 28 -9.48 7.22 -13.24
CA GLU A 28 -10.53 7.38 -12.24
C GLU A 28 -11.27 6.06 -12.03
N LEU A 29 -11.78 5.86 -10.83
CA LEU A 29 -12.60 4.73 -10.45
C LEU A 29 -14.01 5.20 -10.12
N ASP A 30 -14.97 4.29 -10.10
CA ASP A 30 -16.31 4.58 -9.59
C ASP A 30 -16.17 5.00 -8.13
N TYR A 31 -16.47 6.28 -7.84
CA TYR A 31 -16.27 6.84 -6.51
C TYR A 31 -17.15 6.15 -5.46
N GLN A 32 -18.42 5.85 -5.80
CA GLN A 32 -19.33 5.24 -4.83
C GLN A 32 -18.86 3.83 -4.44
N ALA A 33 -18.44 3.03 -5.43
CA ALA A 33 -17.89 1.71 -5.16
C ALA A 33 -16.62 1.80 -4.33
N PHE A 34 -15.76 2.75 -4.65
CA PHE A 34 -14.53 2.98 -3.90
C PHE A 34 -14.83 3.34 -2.44
N ARG A 35 -15.70 4.30 -2.24
CA ARG A 35 -16.10 4.77 -0.90
C ARG A 35 -16.65 3.64 -0.05
N ASP A 36 -17.56 2.86 -0.61
CA ASP A 36 -18.20 1.77 0.13
C ASP A 36 -17.20 0.66 0.46
N GLY A 37 -16.34 0.31 -0.49
CA GLY A 37 -15.31 -0.71 -0.29
C GLY A 37 -14.25 -0.26 0.72
N PHE A 38 -13.82 0.99 0.64
CA PHE A 38 -12.86 1.53 1.60
C PHE A 38 -13.43 1.52 3.02
N ALA A 39 -14.68 1.95 3.19
CA ALA A 39 -15.33 1.94 4.50
C ALA A 39 -15.43 0.52 5.06
N ALA A 40 -15.78 -0.46 4.22
CA ALA A 40 -15.85 -1.86 4.64
C ALA A 40 -14.47 -2.38 5.04
N ASN A 41 -13.44 -2.07 4.25
CA ASN A 41 -12.08 -2.52 4.55
C ASN A 41 -11.54 -1.91 5.85
N LEU A 42 -11.92 -0.68 6.17
CA LEU A 42 -11.51 -0.06 7.44
C LEU A 42 -12.03 -0.80 8.66
N LEU A 43 -13.11 -1.56 8.52
CA LEU A 43 -13.68 -2.37 9.60
C LEU A 43 -13.05 -3.76 9.69
N ASP A 44 -12.26 -4.16 8.70
CA ASP A 44 -11.63 -5.48 8.67
C ASP A 44 -10.35 -5.46 9.51
N PRO A 45 -10.24 -6.28 10.56
CA PRO A 45 -9.05 -6.28 11.43
C PRO A 45 -7.77 -6.73 10.73
N ASN A 46 -7.88 -7.37 9.56
CA ASN A 46 -6.73 -7.84 8.79
C ASN A 46 -6.32 -6.89 7.69
N VAL A 47 -6.97 -5.73 7.57
CA VAL A 47 -6.66 -4.72 6.55
C VAL A 47 -6.25 -3.43 7.24
N HIS A 48 -5.08 -2.92 6.86
CA HIS A 48 -4.51 -1.72 7.49
C HIS A 48 -4.15 -0.71 6.41
N TYR A 49 -4.60 0.54 6.60
CA TYR A 49 -4.24 1.66 5.74
C TYR A 49 -3.48 2.68 6.56
N ARG A 50 -2.28 3.01 6.11
CA ARG A 50 -1.44 4.01 6.77
C ARG A 50 -1.19 5.16 5.82
N LEU A 51 -1.38 6.37 6.31
CA LEU A 51 -1.18 7.59 5.53
C LEU A 51 0.11 8.27 5.97
N ALA A 52 0.79 8.88 5.01
CA ALA A 52 1.90 9.79 5.28
C ALA A 52 1.40 11.21 5.10
N LEU A 53 1.66 12.06 6.08
CA LEU A 53 1.25 13.46 6.06
C LEU A 53 2.46 14.37 6.15
N ARG A 54 2.41 15.46 5.41
CA ARG A 54 3.40 16.54 5.52
C ARG A 54 2.66 17.84 5.70
N ASN A 55 2.95 18.54 6.81
CA ASN A 55 2.26 19.79 7.15
C ASN A 55 0.74 19.62 7.15
N GLY A 56 0.26 18.47 7.65
CA GLY A 56 -1.17 18.19 7.75
C GLY A 56 -1.83 17.71 6.47
N GLU A 57 -1.10 17.62 5.36
CA GLU A 57 -1.65 17.15 4.09
C GLU A 57 -1.24 15.70 3.81
N VAL A 58 -2.18 14.91 3.31
CA VAL A 58 -1.92 13.52 2.94
C VAL A 58 -1.10 13.49 1.64
N VAL A 59 0.09 12.93 1.70
CA VAL A 59 1.03 12.89 0.57
C VAL A 59 1.39 11.49 0.13
N GLY A 60 0.96 10.47 0.85
CA GLY A 60 1.22 9.09 0.49
C GLY A 60 0.39 8.14 1.32
N MET A 61 0.32 6.88 0.88
CA MET A 61 -0.38 5.83 1.60
C MET A 61 0.20 4.47 1.28
N ILE A 62 -0.04 3.53 2.19
CA ILE A 62 0.24 2.12 1.98
C ILE A 62 -0.92 1.31 2.53
N SER A 63 -1.25 0.19 1.87
CA SER A 63 -2.20 -0.78 2.38
C SER A 63 -1.48 -2.09 2.69
N LEU A 64 -1.87 -2.72 3.79
CA LEU A 64 -1.36 -4.02 4.21
C LEU A 64 -2.55 -4.93 4.48
N HIS A 65 -2.58 -6.07 3.79
CA HIS A 65 -3.62 -7.08 3.94
C HIS A 65 -2.99 -8.33 4.53
N MET A 66 -3.42 -8.72 5.72
CA MET A 66 -2.94 -9.93 6.37
C MET A 66 -3.80 -11.11 5.95
N GLN A 67 -3.17 -12.15 5.42
CA GLN A 67 -3.85 -13.34 4.89
C GLN A 67 -3.14 -14.59 5.38
N PHE A 68 -3.90 -15.61 5.76
CA PHE A 68 -3.30 -16.91 6.08
C PHE A 68 -3.28 -17.75 4.80
N HIS A 69 -2.09 -18.11 4.34
CA HIS A 69 -1.90 -18.91 3.14
C HIS A 69 -1.69 -20.38 3.51
N LEU A 70 -2.54 -21.25 3.01
CA LEU A 70 -2.45 -22.68 3.33
C LEU A 70 -1.11 -23.27 2.91
N HIS A 71 -0.60 -22.87 1.75
CA HIS A 71 0.66 -23.42 1.24
C HIS A 71 1.90 -22.87 1.96
N HIS A 72 1.74 -21.88 2.82
CA HIS A 72 2.79 -21.45 3.76
C HIS A 72 2.52 -21.97 5.17
N ALA A 73 1.26 -22.41 5.45
CA ALA A 73 0.77 -22.71 6.78
C ALA A 73 1.08 -21.56 7.75
N ASN A 74 0.99 -20.34 7.27
CA ASN A 74 1.38 -19.15 8.02
C ASN A 74 0.73 -17.89 7.44
N TRP A 75 0.84 -16.81 8.18
CA TRP A 75 0.37 -15.49 7.76
C TRP A 75 1.35 -14.87 6.77
N ILE A 76 0.79 -14.17 5.81
CA ILE A 76 1.52 -13.41 4.79
C ILE A 76 0.94 -12.00 4.81
N GLY A 77 1.80 -10.99 4.72
CA GLY A 77 1.37 -9.60 4.56
C GLY A 77 1.44 -9.21 3.09
N GLU A 78 0.29 -8.87 2.49
CA GLU A 78 0.26 -8.39 1.12
C GLU A 78 0.11 -6.88 1.09
N ILE A 79 1.00 -6.21 0.36
CA ILE A 79 0.91 -4.79 0.08
C ILE A 79 0.22 -4.65 -1.26
N GLN A 80 -1.02 -4.13 -1.26
CA GLN A 80 -1.79 -3.96 -2.49
C GLN A 80 -1.57 -2.60 -3.11
N GLU A 81 -1.44 -1.56 -2.31
CA GLU A 81 -1.20 -0.22 -2.80
C GLU A 81 -0.06 0.43 -2.01
N LEU A 82 0.83 1.08 -2.73
CA LEU A 82 1.81 2.00 -2.17
C LEU A 82 1.94 3.14 -3.16
N VAL A 83 1.54 4.33 -2.74
CA VAL A 83 1.56 5.49 -3.61
C VAL A 83 2.05 6.72 -2.84
N VAL A 84 2.90 7.49 -3.49
CA VAL A 84 3.43 8.76 -2.97
C VAL A 84 3.20 9.80 -4.06
N LEU A 85 2.71 10.98 -3.70
CA LEU A 85 2.49 12.05 -4.66
C LEU A 85 3.79 12.38 -5.39
N PRO A 86 3.73 12.71 -6.70
CA PRO A 86 4.93 12.95 -7.50
C PRO A 86 5.88 13.98 -6.89
N GLN A 87 5.34 15.06 -6.33
CA GLN A 87 6.16 16.13 -5.74
C GLN A 87 6.90 15.70 -4.46
N MET A 88 6.52 14.57 -3.89
CA MET A 88 7.16 14.03 -2.67
C MET A 88 8.12 12.89 -2.96
N ARG A 89 8.28 12.51 -4.22
CA ARG A 89 9.20 11.42 -4.58
C ARG A 89 10.64 11.83 -4.33
N GLY A 90 11.50 10.84 -4.03
CA GLY A 90 12.89 11.10 -3.69
C GLY A 90 13.12 11.57 -2.27
N GLN A 91 12.08 11.68 -1.44
CA GLN A 91 12.18 12.09 -0.05
C GLN A 91 11.97 10.93 0.93
N LYS A 92 12.05 9.71 0.45
CA LYS A 92 11.98 8.46 1.24
C LYS A 92 10.65 8.23 1.92
N VAL A 93 9.58 8.85 1.45
CA VAL A 93 8.23 8.63 1.99
C VAL A 93 7.80 7.19 1.73
N GLY A 94 8.05 6.67 0.52
CA GLY A 94 7.73 5.28 0.19
C GLY A 94 8.47 4.29 1.08
N SER A 95 9.76 4.52 1.33
CA SER A 95 10.56 3.66 2.21
C SER A 95 10.04 3.70 3.64
N GLN A 96 9.61 4.86 4.12
CA GLN A 96 9.06 5.02 5.46
C GLN A 96 7.75 4.26 5.61
N LEU A 97 6.85 4.37 4.62
CA LEU A 97 5.58 3.62 4.62
C LEU A 97 5.82 2.12 4.54
N LEU A 98 6.74 1.70 3.67
CA LEU A 98 7.05 0.27 3.50
C LEU A 98 7.63 -0.32 4.78
N ALA A 99 8.54 0.39 5.44
CA ALA A 99 9.12 -0.06 6.71
C ALA A 99 8.04 -0.22 7.79
N TRP A 100 7.07 0.70 7.83
CA TRP A 100 5.94 0.58 8.75
C TRP A 100 5.16 -0.70 8.47
N ALA A 101 4.82 -0.97 7.20
CA ALA A 101 4.02 -2.13 6.84
C ALA A 101 4.76 -3.44 7.17
N GLU A 102 6.07 -3.50 6.91
CA GLU A 102 6.88 -4.67 7.22
C GLU A 102 6.89 -4.95 8.72
N GLU A 103 7.05 -3.92 9.54
CA GLU A 103 7.04 -4.08 11.00
C GLU A 103 5.67 -4.50 11.50
N GLU A 104 4.60 -3.91 10.97
CA GLU A 104 3.24 -4.31 11.32
C GLU A 104 2.97 -5.77 10.96
N ALA A 105 3.39 -6.19 9.78
CA ALA A 105 3.25 -7.58 9.34
C ALA A 105 4.05 -8.53 10.25
N ARG A 106 5.26 -8.14 10.62
CA ARG A 106 6.13 -8.93 11.50
C ARG A 106 5.47 -9.11 12.87
N GLN A 107 4.93 -8.05 13.43
CA GLN A 107 4.24 -8.11 14.73
C GLN A 107 2.98 -8.97 14.66
N ALA A 108 2.33 -9.03 13.51
CA ALA A 108 1.13 -9.86 13.30
C ALA A 108 1.47 -11.32 12.97
N GLY A 109 2.74 -11.68 12.95
CA GLY A 109 3.19 -13.07 12.77
C GLY A 109 3.44 -13.48 11.33
N ALA A 110 3.48 -12.55 10.39
CA ALA A 110 3.75 -12.87 8.99
C ALA A 110 5.20 -13.35 8.81
N GLU A 111 5.38 -14.35 7.96
CA GLU A 111 6.73 -14.82 7.64
C GLU A 111 7.38 -13.98 6.54
N LEU A 112 6.58 -13.30 5.73
CA LEU A 112 7.09 -12.41 4.68
C LEU A 112 6.00 -11.40 4.29
N THR A 113 6.43 -10.38 3.56
CA THR A 113 5.53 -9.48 2.84
C THR A 113 5.70 -9.72 1.35
N GLU A 114 4.63 -9.56 0.61
CA GLU A 114 4.64 -9.73 -0.85
C GLU A 114 3.82 -8.63 -1.51
N LEU A 115 4.08 -8.40 -2.78
CA LEU A 115 3.34 -7.42 -3.57
C LEU A 115 3.43 -7.78 -5.05
N SER A 116 2.55 -7.17 -5.84
CA SER A 116 2.59 -7.27 -7.29
C SER A 116 2.67 -5.88 -7.90
N THR A 117 3.42 -5.73 -8.97
CA THR A 117 3.49 -4.50 -9.74
C THR A 117 3.22 -4.81 -11.20
N ASN A 118 2.65 -3.83 -11.92
CA ASN A 118 2.51 -3.96 -13.36
C ASN A 118 3.91 -4.00 -13.99
N ILE A 119 4.10 -4.87 -14.98
CA ILE A 119 5.41 -5.05 -15.63
C ILE A 119 5.94 -3.77 -16.29
N LYS A 120 5.07 -2.80 -16.56
CA LYS A 120 5.44 -1.52 -17.17
C LYS A 120 5.97 -0.50 -16.16
N ARG A 121 5.77 -0.72 -14.86
CA ARG A 121 6.17 0.21 -13.82
C ARG A 121 7.61 -0.02 -13.37
N ARG A 122 8.57 0.29 -14.27
CA ARG A 122 9.98 -0.01 -14.03
C ARG A 122 10.58 0.72 -12.82
N ASP A 123 10.14 1.94 -12.55
CA ASP A 123 10.62 2.69 -11.39
C ASP A 123 10.20 2.01 -10.09
N ALA A 124 8.98 1.48 -10.04
CA ALA A 124 8.51 0.73 -8.89
C ALA A 124 9.34 -0.54 -8.70
N HIS A 125 9.67 -1.25 -9.79
CA HIS A 125 10.50 -2.45 -9.71
C HIS A 125 11.87 -2.13 -9.09
N ARG A 126 12.53 -1.07 -9.55
CA ARG A 126 13.82 -0.66 -8.99
C ARG A 126 13.70 -0.32 -7.51
N PHE A 127 12.63 0.38 -7.13
CA PHE A 127 12.38 0.73 -5.74
C PHE A 127 12.30 -0.54 -4.87
N TYR A 128 11.47 -1.51 -5.26
CA TYR A 128 11.29 -2.72 -4.44
C TYR A 128 12.55 -3.57 -4.38
N LEU A 129 13.29 -3.68 -5.48
CA LEU A 129 14.56 -4.39 -5.47
C LEU A 129 15.56 -3.73 -4.51
N CYS A 130 15.62 -2.39 -4.50
CA CYS A 130 16.47 -1.65 -3.57
C CYS A 130 16.04 -1.82 -2.11
N GLU A 131 14.75 -2.07 -1.88
CA GLU A 131 14.23 -2.30 -0.54
C GLU A 131 14.35 -3.75 -0.09
N GLY A 132 15.00 -4.59 -0.87
CA GLY A 132 15.28 -5.97 -0.51
C GLY A 132 14.28 -7.00 -1.01
N TYR A 133 13.32 -6.61 -1.82
CA TYR A 133 12.36 -7.54 -2.40
C TYR A 133 12.98 -8.30 -3.55
N LYS A 134 12.52 -9.55 -3.74
CA LYS A 134 12.97 -10.41 -4.85
C LYS A 134 11.81 -10.61 -5.80
N GLN A 135 12.10 -10.54 -7.08
CA GLN A 135 11.12 -10.86 -8.13
C GLN A 135 11.08 -12.38 -8.28
N SER A 136 10.16 -13.03 -7.62
CA SER A 136 10.18 -14.48 -7.44
C SER A 136 9.02 -15.21 -8.10
N HIS A 137 7.92 -14.50 -8.47
CA HIS A 137 6.69 -15.12 -8.95
C HIS A 137 6.14 -14.38 -10.15
N PHE A 138 5.38 -15.10 -10.98
CA PHE A 138 4.57 -14.51 -12.05
C PHE A 138 3.13 -14.37 -11.55
N ARG A 139 2.47 -13.30 -11.95
CA ARG A 139 1.06 -13.09 -11.68
C ARG A 139 0.27 -13.17 -12.98
N PHE A 140 -0.80 -13.99 -12.98
CA PHE A 140 -1.67 -14.13 -14.13
C PHE A 140 -3.03 -13.56 -13.77
N THR A 141 -3.61 -12.75 -14.66
CA THR A 141 -4.94 -12.17 -14.48
C THR A 141 -5.79 -12.42 -15.71
N LYS A 142 -7.11 -12.48 -15.49
CA LYS A 142 -8.06 -12.67 -16.57
C LYS A 142 -9.32 -11.89 -16.23
N ALA A 143 -9.72 -11.00 -17.13
CA ALA A 143 -10.98 -10.28 -16.96
C ALA A 143 -12.15 -11.25 -17.05
N LEU A 144 -13.16 -11.01 -16.22
CA LEU A 144 -14.35 -11.86 -16.18
C LEU A 144 -15.57 -11.12 -16.72
#